data_a26987cea20920e60ad382a01f42d5c9
#
_entry.id   a26987cea20920e60ad382a01f42d5c9
#
_cell.length_a   1.000
_cell.length_b   1.000
_cell.length_c   1.000
_cell.angle_alpha   90.00
_cell.angle_beta   90.00
_cell.angle_gamma   90.00
#
_symmetry.space_group_name_H-M   'P 1'
#
loop_
_entity.id
_entity.type
_entity.pdbx_description
1 polymer ?
#
loop_
_entity_poly.entity_id
_entity_poly.type
_entity_poly.pdbx_seq_one_letter_code
_entity_poly.pdbx_strand_id
1 'polypeptide(L)'
;MSTQTRYPEATIEADREVPIIRITRDFRGTPAQLMKAHTDPELFVRWVGPDSISSRIVEWDVRNGGSWRYVSSRGDDEFAFRGCFHTVSDDTIVQTFTWEGMPDQVALETLHFEDLGDGTTRLHAQSLCDSFEARDGWLSSGMEVGVNEGYAKLDGLLGEL
;
A
#
# COMPACT_ATOMS: atom_id res chain seq x y z
N MET A 1 -29.53 10.63 -8.78
CA MET A 1 -28.38 9.83 -8.47
C MET A 1 -27.09 10.61 -8.62
N SER A 2 -26.33 10.68 -7.57
CA SER A 2 -25.09 11.43 -7.64
C SER A 2 -24.12 10.75 -8.58
N THR A 3 -23.68 11.48 -9.58
CA THR A 3 -22.51 11.09 -10.35
C THR A 3 -21.31 11.31 -9.45
N GLN A 4 -21.02 10.34 -8.64
CA GLN A 4 -19.79 10.38 -7.90
C GLN A 4 -18.65 10.20 -8.87
N THR A 5 -17.81 11.22 -8.99
CA THR A 5 -16.58 11.13 -9.73
C THR A 5 -15.66 10.19 -8.95
N ARG A 6 -15.76 8.92 -9.23
CA ARG A 6 -14.91 7.91 -8.63
C ARG A 6 -13.79 7.62 -9.61
N TYR A 7 -12.56 7.66 -9.12
CA TYR A 7 -11.45 7.21 -9.94
C TYR A 7 -11.59 5.71 -10.21
N PRO A 8 -11.14 5.23 -11.36
CA PRO A 8 -11.16 3.81 -11.66
C PRO A 8 -10.34 3.03 -10.63
N GLU A 9 -10.65 1.75 -10.50
CA GLU A 9 -9.88 0.84 -9.66
C GLU A 9 -8.41 0.81 -10.11
N ALA A 10 -7.54 0.30 -9.25
CA ALA A 10 -6.13 0.19 -9.55
C ALA A 10 -5.88 -0.72 -10.76
N THR A 11 -4.90 -0.33 -11.56
CA THR A 11 -4.34 -1.21 -12.58
C THR A 11 -3.24 -2.04 -11.91
N ILE A 12 -3.35 -3.36 -11.98
CA ILE A 12 -2.39 -4.29 -11.39
C ILE A 12 -1.78 -5.10 -12.52
N GLU A 13 -0.46 -5.01 -12.66
CA GLU A 13 0.27 -5.66 -13.74
C GLU A 13 1.42 -6.51 -13.21
N ALA A 14 1.60 -7.70 -13.80
CA ALA A 14 2.73 -8.57 -13.52
C ALA A 14 3.77 -8.40 -14.65
N ASP A 15 5.00 -8.07 -14.28
CA ASP A 15 6.09 -7.99 -15.24
C ASP A 15 6.48 -9.38 -15.74
N ARG A 16 6.82 -9.50 -17.01
CA ARG A 16 7.16 -10.80 -17.61
C ARG A 16 8.63 -11.19 -17.46
N GLU A 17 9.48 -10.22 -17.26
CA GLU A 17 10.94 -10.43 -17.25
C GLU A 17 11.54 -10.46 -15.85
N VAL A 18 10.89 -9.79 -14.91
CA VAL A 18 11.34 -9.71 -13.51
C VAL A 18 10.14 -9.94 -12.58
N PRO A 19 10.35 -10.45 -11.35
CA PRO A 19 9.25 -10.79 -10.45
C PRO A 19 8.67 -9.56 -9.75
N ILE A 20 8.12 -8.65 -10.55
CA ILE A 20 7.55 -7.39 -10.09
C ILE A 20 6.03 -7.38 -10.28
N ILE A 21 5.33 -6.81 -9.29
CA ILE A 21 3.94 -6.40 -9.39
C ILE A 21 3.94 -4.87 -9.44
N ARG A 22 3.29 -4.29 -10.46
CA ARG A 22 3.10 -2.85 -10.56
C ARG A 22 1.64 -2.50 -10.34
N ILE A 23 1.41 -1.47 -9.53
CA ILE A 23 0.08 -0.96 -9.23
C ILE A 23 0.07 0.51 -9.55
N THR A 24 -0.93 0.97 -10.31
CA THR A 24 -1.11 2.37 -10.65
C THR A 24 -2.54 2.79 -10.34
N ARG A 25 -2.70 3.92 -9.65
CA ARG A 25 -4.02 4.45 -9.35
C ARG A 25 -3.95 5.98 -9.14
N ASP A 26 -4.94 6.66 -9.66
CA ASP A 26 -5.11 8.09 -9.42
C ASP A 26 -5.98 8.33 -8.19
N PHE A 27 -5.63 9.37 -7.42
CA PHE A 27 -6.35 9.77 -6.22
C PHE A 27 -6.66 11.26 -6.26
N ARG A 28 -7.78 11.64 -5.66
CA ARG A 28 -8.10 13.04 -5.44
C ARG A 28 -7.46 13.48 -4.12
N GLY A 29 -6.30 14.02 -4.22
CA GLY A 29 -5.48 14.52 -3.13
C GLY A 29 -4.12 14.92 -3.64
N THR A 30 -3.40 15.71 -2.86
CA THR A 30 -2.02 16.11 -3.19
C THR A 30 -1.03 15.02 -2.82
N PRO A 31 0.18 15.02 -3.39
CA PRO A 31 1.22 14.09 -2.94
C PRO A 31 1.49 14.17 -1.43
N ALA A 32 1.44 15.37 -0.85
CA ALA A 32 1.62 15.54 0.60
C ALA A 32 0.52 14.86 1.40
N GLN A 33 -0.72 14.93 0.94
CA GLN A 33 -1.84 14.25 1.60
C GLN A 33 -1.71 12.73 1.49
N LEU A 34 -1.31 12.21 0.32
CA LEU A 34 -1.03 10.78 0.13
C LEU A 34 0.11 10.32 1.05
N MET A 35 1.18 11.09 1.11
CA MET A 35 2.31 10.79 1.99
C MET A 35 1.86 10.75 3.45
N LYS A 36 1.07 11.72 3.88
CA LYS A 36 0.55 11.75 5.25
C LYS A 36 -0.31 10.51 5.56
N ALA A 37 -1.19 10.12 4.64
CA ALA A 37 -2.07 8.95 4.82
C ALA A 37 -1.28 7.64 4.90
N HIS A 38 -0.10 7.58 4.28
CA HIS A 38 0.79 6.41 4.34
C HIS A 38 1.71 6.40 5.56
N THR A 39 2.06 7.56 6.10
CA THR A 39 3.08 7.68 7.14
C THR A 39 2.53 7.98 8.54
N ASP A 40 1.31 8.51 8.64
CA ASP A 40 0.63 8.69 9.92
C ASP A 40 -0.03 7.37 10.31
N PRO A 41 0.35 6.74 11.43
CA PRO A 41 -0.16 5.43 11.80
C PRO A 41 -1.67 5.42 12.05
N GLU A 42 -2.23 6.52 12.58
CA GLU A 42 -3.67 6.62 12.83
C GLU A 42 -4.46 6.66 11.53
N LEU A 43 -3.90 7.27 10.49
CA LEU A 43 -4.53 7.31 9.17
C LEU A 43 -4.33 5.99 8.41
N PHE A 44 -3.13 5.44 8.48
CA PHE A 44 -2.78 4.21 7.75
C PHE A 44 -3.72 3.05 8.10
N VAL A 45 -4.01 2.84 9.37
CA VAL A 45 -4.89 1.74 9.82
C VAL A 45 -6.34 1.89 9.38
N ARG A 46 -6.74 3.09 8.99
CA ARG A 46 -8.11 3.35 8.55
C ARG A 46 -8.39 2.86 7.13
N TRP A 47 -7.36 2.65 6.31
CA TRP A 47 -7.59 2.29 4.92
C TRP A 47 -6.87 1.02 4.46
N VAL A 48 -5.80 0.61 5.14
CA VAL A 48 -5.00 -0.53 4.67
C VAL A 48 -5.82 -1.83 4.67
N GLY A 49 -5.73 -2.58 3.56
CA GLY A 49 -6.33 -3.89 3.41
C GLY A 49 -7.82 -3.90 3.08
N PRO A 50 -8.40 -5.10 2.94
CA PRO A 50 -9.81 -5.26 2.60
C PRO A 50 -10.73 -4.85 3.74
N ASP A 51 -12.01 -4.65 3.43
CA ASP A 51 -13.02 -4.23 4.41
C ASP A 51 -13.24 -5.26 5.52
N SER A 52 -12.90 -6.51 5.25
CA SER A 52 -13.10 -7.63 6.19
C SER A 52 -12.10 -7.67 7.33
N ILE A 53 -11.05 -6.83 7.30
CA ILE A 53 -10.02 -6.82 8.34
C ILE A 53 -9.96 -5.48 9.06
N SER A 54 -9.37 -5.52 10.27
CA SER A 54 -8.96 -4.33 11.00
C SER A 54 -7.50 -4.46 11.35
N SER A 55 -6.79 -3.33 11.46
CA SER A 55 -5.35 -3.32 11.65
C SER A 55 -4.96 -2.50 12.88
N ARG A 56 -3.88 -2.92 13.54
CA ARG A 56 -3.27 -2.18 14.66
C ARG A 56 -1.77 -2.07 14.44
N ILE A 57 -1.22 -0.95 14.84
CA ILE A 57 0.21 -0.68 14.73
C ILE A 57 0.94 -1.26 15.94
N VAL A 58 2.05 -1.95 15.69
CA VAL A 58 2.94 -2.49 16.72
C VAL A 58 4.24 -1.67 16.79
N GLU A 59 4.80 -1.31 15.65
CA GLU A 59 6.01 -0.51 15.55
C GLU A 59 5.86 0.46 14.38
N TRP A 60 6.29 1.71 14.58
CA TRP A 60 6.11 2.71 13.54
C TRP A 60 7.15 3.81 13.67
N ASP A 61 8.28 3.64 12.98
CA ASP A 61 9.39 4.60 13.00
C ASP A 61 9.66 5.04 11.56
N VAL A 62 8.95 6.08 11.12
CA VAL A 62 8.97 6.57 9.74
C VAL A 62 10.14 7.50 9.53
N ARG A 63 11.26 6.95 9.12
CA ARG A 63 12.47 7.66 8.73
C ARG A 63 13.36 6.73 7.93
N ASN A 64 14.34 7.28 7.25
CA ASN A 64 15.36 6.45 6.60
C ASN A 64 16.05 5.60 7.67
N GLY A 65 16.05 4.29 7.51
CA GLY A 65 16.60 3.35 8.48
C GLY A 65 15.66 2.96 9.61
N GLY A 66 14.44 3.49 9.63
CA GLY A 66 13.42 3.09 10.60
C GLY A 66 12.72 1.79 10.20
N SER A 67 11.88 1.28 11.09
CA SER A 67 11.14 0.03 10.85
C SER A 67 9.68 0.19 11.22
N TRP A 68 8.85 -0.71 10.69
CA TRP A 68 7.43 -0.72 10.94
C TRP A 68 6.92 -2.16 11.10
N ARG A 69 5.83 -2.30 11.85
CA ARG A 69 5.10 -3.58 11.97
C ARG A 69 3.65 -3.28 12.30
N TYR A 70 2.75 -3.96 11.60
CA TYR A 70 1.33 -3.93 11.96
C TYR A 70 0.72 -5.31 11.88
N VAL A 71 -0.39 -5.49 12.59
CA VAL A 71 -1.15 -6.74 12.62
C VAL A 71 -2.56 -6.47 12.15
N SER A 72 -3.00 -7.26 11.19
CA SER A 72 -4.37 -7.24 10.67
C SER A 72 -5.14 -8.43 11.18
N SER A 73 -6.41 -8.23 11.56
CA SER A 73 -7.25 -9.27 12.16
C SER A 73 -8.53 -9.44 11.36
N ARG A 74 -8.94 -10.71 11.22
CA ARG A 74 -10.25 -11.09 10.68
C ARG A 74 -10.81 -12.15 11.63
N GLY A 75 -11.77 -11.75 12.49
CA GLY A 75 -12.24 -12.63 13.55
C GLY A 75 -11.09 -13.00 14.49
N ASP A 76 -10.86 -14.30 14.67
CA ASP A 76 -9.78 -14.81 15.49
C ASP A 76 -8.44 -14.98 14.76
N ASP A 77 -8.45 -14.76 13.45
CA ASP A 77 -7.24 -14.87 12.63
C ASP A 77 -6.45 -13.56 12.64
N GLU A 78 -5.13 -13.67 12.80
CA GLU A 78 -4.22 -12.54 12.75
C GLU A 78 -3.16 -12.73 11.68
N PHE A 79 -2.83 -11.63 10.99
CA PHE A 79 -1.81 -11.60 9.96
C PHE A 79 -0.86 -10.45 10.26
N ALA A 80 0.41 -10.75 10.51
CA ALA A 80 1.40 -9.74 10.84
C ALA A 80 2.29 -9.43 9.63
N PHE A 81 2.57 -8.14 9.46
CA PHE A 81 3.43 -7.62 8.38
C PHE A 81 4.49 -6.71 8.99
N ARG A 82 5.70 -6.75 8.44
CA ARG A 82 6.81 -5.94 8.91
C ARG A 82 7.72 -5.53 7.78
N GLY A 83 8.50 -4.48 8.02
CA GLY A 83 9.49 -4.02 7.08
C GLY A 83 10.38 -2.93 7.64
N CYS A 84 11.30 -2.47 6.79
CA CYS A 84 12.20 -1.38 7.11
C CYS A 84 12.09 -0.32 6.02
N PHE A 85 12.23 0.95 6.40
CA PHE A 85 12.28 2.06 5.45
C PHE A 85 13.72 2.27 4.98
N HIS A 86 13.92 2.23 3.67
CA HIS A 86 15.17 2.66 3.07
C HIS A 86 15.15 4.16 2.83
N THR A 87 14.06 4.64 2.23
CA THR A 87 13.90 6.05 1.86
C THR A 87 12.49 6.52 2.19
N VAL A 88 12.39 7.65 2.86
CA VAL A 88 11.14 8.40 3.03
C VAL A 88 11.43 9.84 2.64
N SER A 89 10.82 10.31 1.58
CA SER A 89 10.96 11.69 1.08
C SER A 89 9.59 12.32 0.89
N ASP A 90 9.55 13.49 0.27
CA ASP A 90 8.27 14.20 0.06
C ASP A 90 7.30 13.44 -0.86
N ASP A 91 7.82 12.64 -1.78
CA ASP A 91 7.01 11.97 -2.80
C ASP A 91 7.33 10.49 -3.01
N THR A 92 8.25 9.92 -2.22
CA THR A 92 8.71 8.55 -2.45
C THR A 92 8.92 7.81 -1.13
N ILE A 93 8.47 6.56 -1.10
CA ILE A 93 8.77 5.61 -0.02
C ILE A 93 9.42 4.39 -0.67
N VAL A 94 10.59 4.00 -0.18
CA VAL A 94 11.23 2.71 -0.52
C VAL A 94 11.34 1.93 0.77
N GLN A 95 10.76 0.73 0.79
CA GLN A 95 10.68 -0.09 1.99
C GLN A 95 10.75 -1.57 1.66
N THR A 96 11.10 -2.39 2.63
CA THR A 96 10.90 -3.82 2.54
C THR A 96 9.52 -4.18 3.06
N PHE A 97 9.00 -5.31 2.63
CA PHE A 97 7.69 -5.83 3.06
C PHE A 97 7.77 -7.33 3.22
N THR A 98 7.40 -7.82 4.40
CA THR A 98 7.34 -9.25 4.70
C THR A 98 6.04 -9.58 5.41
N TRP A 99 5.32 -10.58 4.91
CA TRP A 99 4.26 -11.23 5.68
C TRP A 99 4.91 -12.26 6.61
N GLU A 100 4.64 -12.16 7.91
CA GLU A 100 5.31 -13.02 8.90
C GLU A 100 4.90 -14.49 8.81
N GLY A 101 3.83 -14.81 8.09
CA GLY A 101 3.49 -16.19 7.75
C GLY A 101 4.50 -16.86 6.82
N MET A 102 5.28 -16.06 6.06
CA MET A 102 6.38 -16.50 5.21
C MET A 102 7.59 -15.59 5.45
N PRO A 103 8.25 -15.73 6.61
CA PRO A 103 9.23 -14.75 7.08
C PRO A 103 10.51 -14.68 6.23
N ASP A 104 10.76 -15.69 5.41
CA ASP A 104 11.95 -15.72 4.54
C ASP A 104 11.73 -14.97 3.22
N GLN A 105 10.49 -14.57 2.92
CA GLN A 105 10.18 -13.82 1.71
C GLN A 105 10.18 -12.33 2.01
N VAL A 106 10.98 -11.58 1.25
CA VAL A 106 11.09 -10.13 1.37
C VAL A 106 10.84 -9.50 0.02
N ALA A 107 9.86 -8.61 -0.05
CA ALA A 107 9.64 -7.79 -1.24
C ALA A 107 10.26 -6.41 -1.02
N LEU A 108 10.83 -5.85 -2.07
CA LEU A 108 11.25 -4.44 -2.08
C LEU A 108 10.15 -3.62 -2.73
N GLU A 109 9.55 -2.74 -1.94
CA GLU A 109 8.46 -1.88 -2.41
C GLU A 109 8.92 -0.46 -2.64
N THR A 110 8.51 0.11 -3.76
CA THR A 110 8.73 1.52 -4.07
C THR A 110 7.39 2.15 -4.37
N LEU A 111 7.07 3.21 -3.64
CA LEU A 111 5.87 4.02 -3.83
C LEU A 111 6.31 5.40 -4.28
N HIS A 112 5.79 5.86 -5.41
CA HIS A 112 6.04 7.21 -5.90
C HIS A 112 4.70 7.92 -6.12
N PHE A 113 4.59 9.14 -5.58
CA PHE A 113 3.39 9.96 -5.68
C PHE A 113 3.62 11.08 -6.69
N GLU A 114 3.13 10.89 -7.91
CA GLU A 114 3.28 11.85 -8.99
C GLU A 114 2.17 12.90 -8.93
N ASP A 115 2.55 14.17 -8.86
CA ASP A 115 1.61 15.29 -8.88
C ASP A 115 1.11 15.51 -10.32
N LEU A 116 -0.18 15.27 -10.54
CA LEU A 116 -0.80 15.49 -11.85
C LEU A 116 -1.37 16.90 -12.00
N GLY A 117 -1.30 17.72 -10.95
CA GLY A 117 -1.94 19.03 -10.91
C GLY A 117 -3.39 18.94 -10.45
N ASP A 118 -3.99 20.11 -10.18
CA ASP A 118 -5.39 20.24 -9.75
C ASP A 118 -5.78 19.39 -8.54
N GLY A 119 -4.82 19.09 -7.66
CA GLY A 119 -5.08 18.30 -6.46
C GLY A 119 -5.24 16.80 -6.74
N THR A 120 -4.76 16.33 -7.88
CA THR A 120 -4.78 14.91 -8.26
C THR A 120 -3.36 14.35 -8.23
N THR A 121 -3.22 13.14 -7.69
CA THR A 121 -1.94 12.45 -7.58
C THR A 121 -2.07 11.06 -8.20
N ARG A 122 -1.06 10.66 -8.98
CA ARG A 122 -0.94 9.28 -9.47
C ARG A 122 0.05 8.52 -8.61
N LEU A 123 -0.45 7.46 -7.97
CA LEU A 123 0.39 6.52 -7.24
C LEU A 123 0.98 5.52 -8.23
N HIS A 124 2.30 5.39 -8.19
CA HIS A 124 3.04 4.32 -8.84
C HIS A 124 3.63 3.45 -7.75
N ALA A 125 3.11 2.24 -7.59
CA ALA A 125 3.62 1.29 -6.61
C ALA A 125 4.24 0.10 -7.33
N GLN A 126 5.37 -0.37 -6.81
CA GLN A 126 6.09 -1.50 -7.36
C GLN A 126 6.55 -2.39 -6.23
N SER A 127 6.29 -3.71 -6.36
CA SER A 127 6.79 -4.71 -5.42
C SER A 127 7.69 -5.67 -6.17
N LEU A 128 8.98 -5.67 -5.85
CA LEU A 128 9.94 -6.63 -6.38
C LEU A 128 10.02 -7.80 -5.40
N CYS A 129 9.52 -8.96 -5.81
CA CYS A 129 9.51 -10.17 -5.00
C CYS A 129 10.80 -10.98 -5.18
N ASP A 130 11.05 -11.95 -4.30
CA ASP A 130 12.25 -12.78 -4.30
C ASP A 130 12.35 -13.71 -5.52
N SER A 131 11.18 -14.07 -6.07
CA SER A 131 11.10 -15.03 -7.16
C SER A 131 9.78 -14.83 -7.92
N PHE A 132 9.69 -15.39 -9.10
CA PHE A 132 8.41 -15.44 -9.83
C PHE A 132 7.35 -16.23 -9.07
N GLU A 133 7.74 -17.30 -8.39
CA GLU A 133 6.83 -18.10 -7.58
C GLU A 133 6.22 -17.27 -6.44
N ALA A 134 7.04 -16.51 -5.71
CA ALA A 134 6.56 -15.63 -4.65
C ALA A 134 5.63 -14.54 -5.20
N ARG A 135 6.00 -13.91 -6.33
CA ARG A 135 5.18 -12.91 -7.00
C ARG A 135 3.82 -13.47 -7.41
N ASP A 136 3.82 -14.65 -8.03
CA ASP A 136 2.58 -15.28 -8.49
C ASP A 136 1.71 -15.73 -7.31
N GLY A 137 2.33 -16.12 -6.19
CA GLY A 137 1.62 -16.42 -4.95
C GLY A 137 0.84 -15.20 -4.42
N TRP A 138 1.45 -14.02 -4.46
CA TRP A 138 0.75 -12.78 -4.08
C TRP A 138 -0.42 -12.49 -5.01
N LEU A 139 -0.22 -12.59 -6.32
CA LEU A 139 -1.28 -12.32 -7.30
C LEU A 139 -2.46 -13.28 -7.11
N SER A 140 -2.22 -14.54 -6.79
CA SER A 140 -3.27 -15.55 -6.61
C SER A 140 -3.89 -15.53 -5.22
N SER A 141 -3.36 -14.77 -4.27
CA SER A 141 -3.84 -14.71 -2.90
C SER A 141 -5.11 -13.88 -2.69
N GLY A 142 -5.58 -13.19 -3.73
CA GLY A 142 -6.70 -12.27 -3.62
C GLY A 142 -6.26 -10.85 -3.24
N MET A 143 -4.98 -10.50 -3.39
CA MET A 143 -4.48 -9.18 -3.09
C MET A 143 -5.23 -8.06 -3.80
N GLU A 144 -5.77 -8.33 -4.98
CA GLU A 144 -6.53 -7.36 -5.76
C GLU A 144 -7.71 -6.80 -4.97
N VAL A 145 -8.44 -7.66 -4.24
CA VAL A 145 -9.56 -7.23 -3.39
C VAL A 145 -9.06 -6.27 -2.30
N GLY A 146 -7.98 -6.65 -1.61
CA GLY A 146 -7.39 -5.82 -0.56
C GLY A 146 -6.90 -4.48 -1.08
N VAL A 147 -6.25 -4.47 -2.23
CA VAL A 147 -5.75 -3.25 -2.88
C VAL A 147 -6.92 -2.33 -3.25
N ASN A 148 -7.91 -2.83 -3.96
CA ASN A 148 -9.03 -2.02 -4.44
C ASN A 148 -9.91 -1.51 -3.30
N GLU A 149 -10.22 -2.34 -2.31
CA GLU A 149 -11.00 -1.91 -1.15
C GLU A 149 -10.22 -0.92 -0.27
N GLY A 150 -8.93 -1.18 -0.06
CA GLY A 150 -8.07 -0.28 0.70
C GLY A 150 -7.96 1.09 0.02
N TYR A 151 -7.71 1.11 -1.27
CA TYR A 151 -7.58 2.38 -2.00
C TYR A 151 -8.90 3.14 -2.13
N ALA A 152 -10.04 2.45 -2.16
CA ALA A 152 -11.34 3.12 -2.11
C ALA A 152 -11.53 3.84 -0.77
N LYS A 153 -11.12 3.21 0.34
CA LYS A 153 -11.15 3.84 1.67
C LYS A 153 -10.18 5.01 1.76
N LEU A 154 -8.97 4.85 1.19
CA LEU A 154 -7.98 5.91 1.14
C LEU A 154 -8.51 7.13 0.39
N ASP A 155 -9.16 6.92 -0.74
CA ASP A 155 -9.74 7.99 -1.54
C ASP A 155 -10.77 8.78 -0.72
N GLY A 156 -11.64 8.08 0.02
CA GLY A 156 -12.59 8.71 0.93
C GLY A 156 -11.91 9.46 2.07
N LEU A 157 -10.85 8.89 2.64
CA LEU A 157 -10.08 9.51 3.71
C LEU A 157 -9.42 10.81 3.27
N LEU A 158 -8.88 10.84 2.05
CA LEU A 158 -8.22 12.04 1.52
C LEU A 158 -9.17 13.23 1.46
N GLY A 159 -10.45 13.01 1.26
CA GLY A 159 -11.45 14.06 1.28
C GLY A 159 -11.65 14.70 2.64
N GLU A 160 -11.15 14.08 3.73
CA GLU A 160 -11.21 14.62 5.09
C GLU A 160 -9.98 15.46 5.46
N LEU A 161 -8.93 15.43 4.65
CA LEU A 161 -7.65 16.08 4.96
C LEU A 161 -7.56 17.51 4.44
#